data_f1df766a4d5facc1d4069e854734749e
#
_entry.id   f1df766a4d5facc1d4069e854734749e
#
_cell.length_a   1.000
_cell.length_b   1.000
_cell.length_c   1.000
_cell.angle_alpha   90.00
_cell.angle_beta   90.00
_cell.angle_gamma   90.00
#
_symmetry.space_group_name_H-M   'P 1'
#
loop_
_entity.id
_entity.type
_entity.pdbx_description
1 polymer ?
#
loop_
_entity_poly.entity_id
_entity_poly.type
_entity_poly.pdbx_seq_one_letter_code
_entity_poly.pdbx_strand_id
1 'polypeptide(L)'
;MQVEKKIAKRAKAHTIYKLANGKRVPGVTTVLGVINKPALVKWANGLGLQGIDSTTYVDETAKIGTLAHEMIQEYLGGPAWDRNAYSAEQIDLAENAVLSFFEWERQTGHKMQTLHIELPLVSEACLYGGTIDWYGEIRSEEHTSELQSPTSIS
;
A
#
# COMPACT_ATOMS: atom_id res chain seq x y z
N MET A 1 18.18 21.09 30.45
CA MET A 1 18.15 19.92 29.56
C MET A 1 16.92 20.09 28.63
N GLN A 2 17.11 20.67 27.45
CA GLN A 2 16.04 20.91 26.52
C GLN A 2 15.80 19.61 25.75
N VAL A 3 14.60 19.04 25.89
CA VAL A 3 14.12 17.90 25.10
C VAL A 3 13.68 18.45 23.75
N GLU A 4 14.49 18.30 22.73
CA GLU A 4 14.09 18.57 21.35
C GLU A 4 12.95 17.61 20.99
N LYS A 5 11.74 18.16 20.87
CA LYS A 5 10.61 17.47 20.24
C LYS A 5 10.98 17.23 18.77
N LYS A 6 11.41 16.01 18.41
CA LYS A 6 11.44 15.56 17.03
C LYS A 6 10.03 15.69 16.47
N ILE A 7 9.83 16.68 15.58
CA ILE A 7 8.59 16.84 14.83
C ILE A 7 8.47 15.61 13.93
N ALA A 8 7.48 14.77 14.22
CA ALA A 8 7.18 13.63 13.39
C ALA A 8 6.93 14.10 11.93
N LYS A 9 7.65 13.53 10.96
CA LYS A 9 7.39 13.78 9.54
C LYS A 9 5.90 13.54 9.31
N ARG A 10 5.19 14.58 8.82
CA ARG A 10 3.79 14.48 8.41
C ARG A 10 3.66 13.32 7.44
N ALA A 11 2.59 12.53 7.63
CA ALA A 11 2.16 11.52 6.67
C ALA A 11 2.26 12.06 5.24
N LYS A 12 2.69 11.19 4.31
CA LYS A 12 2.90 11.45 2.87
C LYS A 12 1.84 12.45 2.36
N ALA A 13 2.27 13.58 1.82
CA ALA A 13 1.36 14.61 1.33
C ALA A 13 0.39 13.96 0.32
N HIS A 14 -0.92 14.18 0.52
CA HIS A 14 -1.94 13.63 -0.38
C HIS A 14 -1.62 13.99 -1.82
N THR A 15 -1.55 12.99 -2.69
CA THR A 15 -1.37 13.16 -4.14
C THR A 15 -2.50 14.04 -4.68
N ILE A 16 -2.15 15.10 -5.42
CA ILE A 16 -3.11 16.00 -6.04
C ILE A 16 -3.39 15.50 -7.46
N TYR A 17 -4.63 15.08 -7.71
CA TYR A 17 -5.08 14.63 -9.01
C TYR A 17 -5.62 15.80 -9.83
N LYS A 18 -5.24 15.87 -11.11
CA LYS A 18 -5.67 16.93 -12.04
C LYS A 18 -6.02 16.33 -13.40
N LEU A 19 -7.07 16.87 -14.02
CA LEU A 19 -7.42 16.61 -15.42
C LEU A 19 -6.37 17.19 -16.38
N ALA A 20 -6.43 16.83 -17.64
CA ALA A 20 -5.54 17.38 -18.69
C ALA A 20 -5.61 18.91 -18.79
N ASN A 21 -6.76 19.53 -18.47
CA ASN A 21 -6.95 20.98 -18.45
C ASN A 21 -6.45 21.65 -17.15
N GLY A 22 -5.80 20.90 -16.24
CA GLY A 22 -5.26 21.38 -14.97
C GLY A 22 -6.27 21.50 -13.81
N LYS A 23 -7.57 21.26 -14.04
CA LYS A 23 -8.59 21.29 -13.00
C LYS A 23 -8.37 20.15 -11.99
N ARG A 24 -8.41 20.48 -10.69
CA ARG A 24 -8.30 19.48 -9.61
C ARG A 24 -9.56 18.60 -9.55
N VAL A 25 -9.37 17.34 -9.27
CA VAL A 25 -10.42 16.35 -9.01
C VAL A 25 -10.18 15.65 -7.66
N PRO A 26 -11.23 15.14 -7.01
CA PRO A 26 -11.08 14.40 -5.75
C PRO A 26 -10.36 13.07 -5.97
N GLY A 27 -9.68 12.58 -4.94
CA GLY A 27 -9.16 11.22 -4.91
C GLY A 27 -10.28 10.20 -4.67
N VAL A 28 -10.07 8.95 -5.09
CA VAL A 28 -11.00 7.82 -4.87
C VAL A 28 -11.39 7.72 -3.39
N THR A 29 -10.44 7.83 -2.47
CA THR A 29 -10.70 7.77 -1.02
C THR A 29 -11.62 8.88 -0.53
N THR A 30 -11.53 10.08 -1.13
CA THR A 30 -12.44 11.21 -0.83
C THR A 30 -13.86 10.91 -1.29
N VAL A 31 -14.01 10.34 -2.50
CA VAL A 31 -15.31 9.93 -3.04
C VAL A 31 -15.94 8.83 -2.18
N LEU A 32 -15.16 7.80 -1.82
CA LEU A 32 -15.62 6.72 -0.94
C LEU A 32 -15.90 7.19 0.49
N GLY A 33 -15.34 8.31 0.91
CA GLY A 33 -15.56 8.90 2.24
C GLY A 33 -17.01 9.29 2.52
N VAL A 34 -17.86 9.43 1.49
CA VAL A 34 -19.31 9.67 1.66
C VAL A 34 -20.05 8.41 2.15
N ILE A 35 -19.43 7.23 2.05
CA ILE A 35 -20.02 5.98 2.52
C ILE A 35 -19.91 5.95 4.04
N ASN A 36 -21.05 6.01 4.72
CA ASN A 36 -21.10 5.90 6.18
C ASN A 36 -20.62 4.51 6.64
N LYS A 37 -19.75 4.49 7.66
CA LYS A 37 -19.22 3.26 8.27
C LYS A 37 -19.58 3.19 9.76
N PRO A 38 -20.82 2.83 10.12
CA PRO A 38 -21.28 2.81 11.52
C PRO A 38 -20.42 1.93 12.43
N ALA A 39 -19.81 0.87 11.89
CA ALA A 39 -18.91 -0.01 12.64
C ALA A 39 -17.65 0.73 13.16
N LEU A 40 -17.13 1.70 12.40
CA LEU A 40 -15.97 2.49 12.84
C LEU A 40 -16.31 3.42 14.01
N VAL A 41 -17.53 3.98 14.02
CA VAL A 41 -17.98 4.83 15.13
C VAL A 41 -18.09 4.00 16.42
N LYS A 42 -18.69 2.81 16.33
CA LYS A 42 -18.81 1.89 17.47
C LYS A 42 -17.44 1.44 17.97
N TRP A 43 -16.53 1.13 17.07
CA TRP A 43 -15.15 0.73 17.39
C TRP A 43 -14.39 1.88 18.08
N ALA A 44 -14.40 3.10 17.54
CA ALA A 44 -13.74 4.25 18.12
C ALA A 44 -14.29 4.58 19.52
N ASN A 45 -15.60 4.49 19.71
CA ASN A 45 -16.22 4.65 21.03
C ASN A 45 -15.72 3.56 22.01
N GLY A 46 -15.58 2.32 21.55
CA GLY A 46 -15.04 1.21 22.36
C GLY A 46 -13.61 1.46 22.84
N LEU A 47 -12.76 2.05 21.98
CA LEU A 47 -11.40 2.48 22.37
C LEU A 47 -11.45 3.61 23.40
N GLY A 48 -12.30 4.63 23.17
CA GLY A 48 -12.46 5.75 24.09
C GLY A 48 -12.92 5.34 25.48
N LEU A 49 -13.80 4.34 25.59
CA LEU A 49 -14.22 3.76 26.88
C LEU A 49 -13.08 3.05 27.63
N GLN A 50 -12.03 2.63 26.92
CA GLN A 50 -10.81 2.05 27.49
C GLN A 50 -9.73 3.11 27.76
N GLY A 51 -10.03 4.39 27.54
CA GLY A 51 -9.07 5.49 27.68
C GLY A 51 -8.04 5.57 26.56
N ILE A 52 -8.28 4.89 25.42
CA ILE A 52 -7.39 4.88 24.28
C ILE A 52 -7.87 5.92 23.26
N ASP A 53 -6.99 6.83 22.86
CA ASP A 53 -7.26 7.76 21.75
C ASP A 53 -7.27 6.99 20.42
N SER A 54 -8.44 6.95 19.77
CA SER A 54 -8.61 6.20 18.52
C SER A 54 -7.78 6.77 17.36
N THR A 55 -7.48 8.08 17.36
CA THR A 55 -6.67 8.70 16.31
C THR A 55 -5.22 8.28 16.44
N THR A 56 -4.66 8.37 17.65
CA THR A 56 -3.28 7.91 17.92
C THR A 56 -3.12 6.43 17.62
N TYR A 57 -4.10 5.61 18.01
CA TYR A 57 -4.10 4.17 17.73
C TYR A 57 -4.09 3.86 16.22
N VAL A 58 -4.93 4.58 15.44
CA VAL A 58 -4.97 4.44 13.98
C VAL A 58 -3.66 4.88 13.35
N ASP A 59 -3.11 6.02 13.77
CA ASP A 59 -1.88 6.56 13.21
C ASP A 59 -0.68 5.61 13.43
N GLU A 60 -0.59 4.99 14.60
CA GLU A 60 0.48 4.02 14.91
C GLU A 60 0.31 2.74 14.08
N THR A 61 -0.90 2.20 14.00
CA THR A 61 -1.20 1.01 13.20
C THR A 61 -0.98 1.28 11.70
N ALA A 62 -1.38 2.47 11.22
CA ALA A 62 -1.19 2.86 9.84
C ALA A 62 0.30 2.97 9.45
N LYS A 63 1.18 3.39 10.38
CA LYS A 63 2.64 3.44 10.13
C LYS A 63 3.21 2.06 9.85
N ILE A 64 2.76 1.02 10.59
CA ILE A 64 3.19 -0.36 10.37
C ILE A 64 2.73 -0.85 9.00
N GLY A 65 1.47 -0.59 8.63
CA GLY A 65 0.94 -0.92 7.31
C GLY A 65 1.68 -0.20 6.18
N THR A 66 1.98 1.10 6.35
CA THR A 66 2.75 1.89 5.39
C THR A 66 4.16 1.30 5.21
N LEU A 67 4.83 0.93 6.29
CA LEU A 67 6.15 0.33 6.23
C LEU A 67 6.13 -1.03 5.50
N ALA A 68 5.17 -1.90 5.83
CA ALA A 68 5.02 -3.19 5.15
C ALA A 68 4.79 -3.00 3.63
N HIS A 69 4.00 -2.01 3.26
CA HIS A 69 3.76 -1.64 1.87
C HIS A 69 5.05 -1.14 1.19
N GLU A 70 5.82 -0.27 1.84
CA GLU A 70 7.11 0.22 1.33
C GLU A 70 8.14 -0.92 1.16
N MET A 71 8.18 -1.89 2.08
CA MET A 71 9.05 -3.07 1.99
C MET A 71 8.67 -3.95 0.78
N ILE A 72 7.38 -4.20 0.55
CA ILE A 72 6.91 -4.96 -0.60
C ILE A 72 7.18 -4.19 -1.90
N GLN A 73 7.01 -2.87 -1.91
CA GLN A 73 7.35 -2.04 -3.07
C GLN A 73 8.84 -2.14 -3.43
N GLU A 74 9.74 -2.06 -2.44
CA GLU A 74 11.18 -2.23 -2.67
C GLU A 74 11.48 -3.63 -3.25
N TYR A 75 10.89 -4.67 -2.69
CA TYR A 75 11.03 -6.03 -3.23
C TYR A 75 10.57 -6.14 -4.69
N LEU A 76 9.52 -5.44 -5.07
CA LEU A 76 8.98 -5.40 -6.44
C LEU A 76 9.73 -4.46 -7.39
N GLY A 77 10.85 -3.88 -6.94
CA GLY A 77 11.70 -3.00 -7.75
C GLY A 77 11.42 -1.50 -7.58
N GLY A 78 10.67 -1.13 -6.57
CA GLY A 78 10.42 0.26 -6.19
C GLY A 78 11.57 0.89 -5.41
N PRO A 79 11.36 2.12 -4.88
CA PRO A 79 12.37 2.83 -4.11
C PRO A 79 12.62 2.13 -2.77
N ALA A 80 13.87 2.21 -2.29
CA ALA A 80 14.24 1.73 -0.97
C ALA A 80 13.52 2.53 0.13
N TRP A 81 13.03 1.83 1.16
CA TRP A 81 12.43 2.46 2.32
C TRP A 81 13.49 2.99 3.32
N ASP A 82 13.13 4.02 4.08
CA ASP A 82 14.05 4.65 5.04
C ASP A 82 13.97 3.96 6.41
N ARG A 83 14.94 3.07 6.68
CA ARG A 83 15.04 2.35 7.95
C ARG A 83 15.07 3.26 9.18
N ASN A 84 15.61 4.46 9.08
CA ASN A 84 15.74 5.39 10.19
C ASN A 84 14.42 6.12 10.54
N ALA A 85 13.42 6.00 9.66
CA ALA A 85 12.10 6.61 9.87
C ALA A 85 11.23 5.81 10.85
N TYR A 86 11.61 4.56 11.18
CA TYR A 86 10.80 3.60 11.93
C TYR A 86 11.54 3.04 13.14
N SER A 87 10.81 2.66 14.19
CA SER A 87 11.37 1.95 15.34
C SER A 87 11.60 0.47 15.03
N ALA A 88 12.47 -0.19 15.80
CA ALA A 88 12.71 -1.62 15.65
C ALA A 88 11.43 -2.45 15.80
N GLU A 89 10.54 -2.08 16.73
CA GLU A 89 9.25 -2.73 16.94
C GLU A 89 8.32 -2.58 15.73
N GLN A 90 8.27 -1.38 15.13
CA GLN A 90 7.48 -1.15 13.90
C GLN A 90 8.00 -1.98 12.73
N ILE A 91 9.33 -2.12 12.61
CA ILE A 91 9.98 -2.94 11.58
C ILE A 91 9.60 -4.41 11.78
N ASP A 92 9.73 -4.95 12.99
CA ASP A 92 9.39 -6.34 13.31
C ASP A 92 7.93 -6.66 12.99
N LEU A 93 7.01 -5.77 13.35
CA LEU A 93 5.59 -5.92 13.05
C LEU A 93 5.30 -5.85 11.55
N ALA A 94 5.98 -4.97 10.81
CA ALA A 94 5.83 -4.85 9.37
C ALA A 94 6.39 -6.09 8.64
N GLU A 95 7.55 -6.61 9.09
CA GLU A 95 8.16 -7.83 8.54
C GLU A 95 7.22 -9.03 8.64
N ASN A 96 6.42 -9.16 9.70
CA ASN A 96 5.42 -10.22 9.80
C ASN A 96 4.34 -10.14 8.70
N ALA A 97 3.92 -8.93 8.31
CA ALA A 97 2.99 -8.74 7.19
C ALA A 97 3.64 -9.07 5.85
N VAL A 98 4.91 -8.68 5.67
CA VAL A 98 5.71 -8.98 4.45
C VAL A 98 5.92 -10.50 4.31
N LEU A 99 6.18 -11.22 5.40
CA LEU A 99 6.29 -12.68 5.37
C LEU A 99 5.00 -13.35 4.85
N SER A 100 3.84 -12.81 5.18
CA SER A 100 2.57 -13.31 4.65
C SER A 100 2.46 -13.13 3.13
N PHE A 101 2.99 -12.03 2.59
CA PHE A 101 3.06 -11.80 1.15
C PHE A 101 4.00 -12.83 0.47
N PHE A 102 5.19 -13.06 1.00
CA PHE A 102 6.12 -14.04 0.46
C PHE A 102 5.57 -15.48 0.53
N GLU A 103 4.86 -15.80 1.62
CA GLU A 103 4.22 -17.11 1.75
C GLU A 103 3.12 -17.30 0.69
N TRP A 104 2.31 -16.25 0.42
CA TRP A 104 1.35 -16.26 -0.68
C TRP A 104 2.04 -16.47 -2.03
N GLU A 105 3.13 -15.74 -2.34
CA GLU A 105 3.87 -15.88 -3.59
C GLU A 105 4.44 -17.32 -3.73
N ARG A 106 4.99 -17.86 -2.66
CA ARG A 106 5.52 -19.24 -2.60
C ARG A 106 4.43 -20.30 -2.82
N GLN A 107 3.27 -20.15 -2.15
CA GLN A 107 2.18 -21.13 -2.24
C GLN A 107 1.50 -21.13 -3.60
N THR A 108 1.37 -19.98 -4.22
CA THR A 108 0.69 -19.85 -5.51
C THR A 108 1.63 -20.09 -6.70
N GLY A 109 2.95 -20.07 -6.51
CA GLY A 109 3.92 -20.11 -7.60
C GLY A 109 3.85 -18.91 -8.53
N HIS A 110 3.15 -17.86 -8.12
CA HIS A 110 3.04 -16.64 -8.92
C HIS A 110 4.34 -15.83 -8.88
N LYS A 111 4.77 -15.35 -10.05
CA LYS A 111 5.88 -14.40 -10.19
C LYS A 111 5.34 -13.09 -10.71
N MET A 112 5.61 -12.01 -9.97
CA MET A 112 5.16 -10.67 -10.30
C MET A 112 6.21 -9.96 -11.16
N GLN A 113 5.83 -9.61 -12.39
CA GLN A 113 6.66 -8.78 -13.27
C GLN A 113 6.14 -7.36 -13.22
N THR A 114 6.84 -6.49 -12.53
CA THR A 114 6.46 -5.09 -12.31
C THR A 114 6.61 -4.26 -13.57
N LEU A 115 5.57 -3.52 -13.94
CA LEU A 115 5.59 -2.46 -14.95
C LEU A 115 5.58 -1.07 -14.30
N HIS A 116 4.74 -0.87 -13.30
CA HIS A 116 4.64 0.39 -12.56
C HIS A 116 4.38 0.14 -11.08
N ILE A 117 4.96 1.03 -10.25
CA ILE A 117 4.70 1.13 -8.81
C ILE A 117 4.22 2.55 -8.52
N GLU A 118 3.21 2.70 -7.65
CA GLU A 118 2.65 4.00 -7.28
C GLU A 118 2.20 4.83 -8.51
N LEU A 119 1.43 4.19 -9.42
CA LEU A 119 0.98 4.83 -10.65
C LEU A 119 -0.25 5.73 -10.39
N PRO A 120 -0.12 7.07 -10.46
CA PRO A 120 -1.26 7.96 -10.33
C PRO A 120 -2.06 7.98 -11.63
N LEU A 121 -3.36 7.75 -11.53
CA LEU A 121 -4.31 7.77 -12.64
C LEU A 121 -5.42 8.77 -12.39
N VAL A 122 -5.96 9.32 -13.48
CA VAL A 122 -7.11 10.24 -13.46
C VAL A 122 -8.12 9.82 -14.51
N SER A 123 -9.40 9.76 -14.12
CA SER A 123 -10.51 9.54 -15.06
C SER A 123 -11.08 10.88 -15.48
N GLU A 124 -10.93 11.23 -16.77
CA GLU A 124 -11.53 12.42 -17.35
C GLU A 124 -13.07 12.31 -17.43
N ALA A 125 -13.58 11.12 -17.62
CA ALA A 125 -15.02 10.86 -17.71
C ALA A 125 -15.72 10.92 -16.34
N CYS A 126 -15.09 10.36 -15.32
CA CYS A 126 -15.68 10.25 -13.98
C CYS A 126 -15.21 11.35 -13.00
N LEU A 127 -14.26 12.18 -13.41
CA LEU A 127 -13.74 13.33 -12.68
C LEU A 127 -13.19 12.96 -11.28
N TYR A 128 -12.47 11.86 -11.16
CA TYR A 128 -11.73 11.49 -9.97
C TYR A 128 -10.36 10.88 -10.31
N GLY A 129 -9.47 10.81 -9.33
CA GLY A 129 -8.16 10.20 -9.47
C GLY A 129 -7.83 9.24 -8.34
N GLY A 130 -6.85 8.40 -8.57
CA GLY A 130 -6.32 7.45 -7.59
C GLY A 130 -4.90 7.04 -7.94
N THR A 131 -4.20 6.45 -6.98
CA THR A 131 -2.89 5.84 -7.20
C THR A 131 -3.06 4.33 -7.12
N ILE A 132 -2.54 3.60 -8.10
CA ILE A 132 -2.45 2.15 -8.10
C ILE A 132 -1.10 1.80 -7.46
N ASP A 133 -1.12 0.98 -6.42
CA ASP A 133 0.08 0.59 -5.67
C ASP A 133 1.04 -0.22 -6.52
N TRP A 134 0.50 -1.12 -7.35
CA TRP A 134 1.27 -1.95 -8.26
C TRP A 134 0.48 -2.25 -9.54
N TYR A 135 1.16 -2.22 -10.68
CA TYR A 135 0.64 -2.63 -11.98
C TYR A 135 1.69 -3.46 -12.71
N GLY A 136 1.30 -4.64 -13.21
CA GLY A 136 2.22 -5.54 -13.87
C GLY A 136 1.56 -6.83 -14.34
N GLU A 137 2.38 -7.81 -14.67
CA GLU A 137 1.97 -9.14 -15.08
C GLU A 137 2.23 -10.15 -13.96
N ILE A 138 1.29 -11.07 -13.76
CA ILE A 138 1.46 -12.23 -12.90
C ILE A 138 1.65 -13.45 -13.78
N ARG A 139 2.77 -14.15 -13.63
CA ARG A 139 3.05 -15.41 -14.34
C ARG A 139 2.99 -16.56 -13.35
N SER A 140 2.26 -17.62 -13.69
CA SER A 140 2.31 -18.89 -12.97
C SER A 140 3.38 -19.81 -13.61
N GLU A 141 4.09 -20.58 -12.82
CA GLU A 141 5.11 -21.52 -13.32
C GLU A 141 4.49 -22.62 -14.20
N GLU A 142 3.19 -22.90 -14.05
CA GLU A 142 2.48 -23.92 -14.82
C GLU A 142 2.36 -23.59 -16.32
N HIS A 143 2.36 -22.30 -16.72
CA HIS A 143 2.25 -21.91 -18.12
C HIS A 143 3.58 -21.93 -18.89
N THR A 144 4.71 -22.08 -18.25
CA THR A 144 6.02 -22.13 -18.93
C THR A 144 6.38 -23.53 -19.44
N SER A 145 5.74 -24.59 -18.97
CA SER A 145 6.03 -25.97 -19.38
C SER A 145 5.35 -26.42 -20.69
N GLU A 146 4.26 -25.74 -21.09
CA GLU A 146 3.53 -26.16 -22.33
C GLU A 146 4.12 -25.61 -23.63
N LEU A 147 5.04 -24.62 -23.57
CA LEU A 147 5.65 -24.02 -24.77
C LEU A 147 6.98 -24.68 -25.19
N GLN A 148 7.44 -25.73 -24.51
CA GLN A 148 8.71 -26.41 -24.81
C GLN A 148 8.57 -27.83 -25.34
N SER A 149 7.50 -28.17 -26.05
CA SER A 149 7.48 -29.42 -26.82
C SER A 149 7.91 -29.12 -28.26
N PRO A 150 9.17 -29.45 -28.66
CA PRO A 150 9.52 -29.42 -30.06
C PRO A 150 8.82 -30.59 -30.73
N THR A 151 7.85 -30.33 -31.56
CA THR A 151 7.33 -31.29 -32.54
C THR A 151 8.46 -31.64 -33.48
N SER A 152 9.17 -32.74 -33.21
CA SER A 152 10.03 -33.41 -34.16
C SER A 152 9.13 -34.08 -35.16
N ILE A 153 9.03 -33.51 -36.37
CA ILE A 153 8.43 -34.19 -37.53
C ILE A 153 9.57 -34.87 -38.26
N SER A 154 9.48 -36.19 -38.29
CA SER A 154 10.26 -37.06 -39.21
C SER A 154 9.57 -37.13 -40.54
#